data_1fa19cbc9575edc3dc8b5248f68f59b8
#
_entry.id   1fa19cbc9575edc3dc8b5248f68f59b8
#
_cell.length_a   1.000
_cell.length_b   1.000
_cell.length_c   1.000
_cell.angle_alpha   90.00
_cell.angle_beta   90.00
_cell.angle_gamma   90.00
#
_symmetry.space_group_name_H-M   'P 1'
#
loop_
_entity.id
_entity.type
_entity.pdbx_description
1 polymer ?
#
loop_
_entity_poly.entity_id
_entity_poly.type
_entity_poly.pdbx_seq_one_letter_code
_entity_poly.pdbx_strand_id
1 'polypeptide(L)'
;TWGINVDFVSPNGKFNIGTGLKKTGNNKSRIAKIDSNYTPLSSLGEILNISWITPQLCVLILSNMSEKRRFIDRLTMSIDSSHLNRVYKYNKLFRQRNKILMQPNSDEKWLDTIESQISELSVSIIARRLDLLEELENLYKIEFQNNHLTEHFPSVRIIINGKIEKLLE
;
A
#
# COMPACT_ATOMS: atom_id res chain seq x y z
N THR A 1 27.21 -0.75 -3.46
CA THR A 1 26.38 -0.02 -4.45
C THR A 1 25.79 -1.01 -5.41
N TRP A 2 24.51 -0.92 -5.69
CA TRP A 2 23.81 -1.69 -6.71
C TRP A 2 22.90 -0.76 -7.50
N GLY A 3 22.62 -1.12 -8.73
CA GLY A 3 21.67 -0.43 -9.60
C GLY A 3 21.01 -1.41 -10.54
N ILE A 4 19.78 -1.16 -10.86
CA ILE A 4 18.97 -1.87 -11.85
C ILE A 4 18.47 -0.82 -12.83
N ASN A 5 18.58 -1.12 -14.12
CA ASN A 5 18.00 -0.32 -15.18
C ASN A 5 17.21 -1.23 -16.13
N VAL A 6 16.00 -0.85 -16.46
CA VAL A 6 15.08 -1.67 -17.26
C VAL A 6 14.34 -0.80 -18.26
N ASP A 7 14.26 -1.26 -19.50
CA ASP A 7 13.43 -0.65 -20.52
C ASP A 7 12.07 -1.33 -20.54
N PHE A 8 11.01 -0.54 -20.40
CA PHE A 8 9.63 -0.99 -20.46
C PHE A 8 8.93 -0.50 -21.71
N VAL A 9 8.12 -1.36 -22.29
CA VAL A 9 7.17 -1.01 -23.33
C VAL A 9 5.77 -1.20 -22.77
N SER A 10 5.00 -0.14 -22.72
CA SER A 10 3.61 -0.14 -22.27
C SER A 10 2.71 0.46 -23.35
N PRO A 11 1.37 0.32 -23.24
CA PRO A 11 0.45 1.02 -24.12
C PRO A 11 0.64 2.55 -24.13
N ASN A 12 1.17 3.11 -23.05
CA ASN A 12 1.41 4.54 -22.89
C ASN A 12 2.78 5.02 -23.39
N GLY A 13 3.60 4.11 -23.94
CA GLY A 13 4.91 4.44 -24.48
C GLY A 13 6.04 3.57 -23.95
N LYS A 14 7.28 3.99 -24.30
CA LYS A 14 8.50 3.36 -23.82
C LYS A 14 9.07 4.20 -22.66
N PHE A 15 9.48 3.53 -21.61
CA PHE A 15 10.08 4.16 -20.43
C PHE A 15 11.35 3.43 -20.05
N ASN A 16 12.41 4.19 -19.74
CA ASN A 16 13.62 3.66 -19.10
C ASN A 16 13.56 3.93 -17.60
N ILE A 17 13.51 2.90 -16.79
CA ILE A 17 13.42 3.01 -15.33
C ILE A 17 14.70 2.50 -14.69
N GLY A 18 15.38 3.37 -13.94
CA GLY A 18 16.55 3.06 -13.15
C GLY A 18 16.31 3.20 -11.66
N THR A 19 16.77 2.26 -10.86
CA THR A 19 16.79 2.40 -9.39
C THR A 19 18.11 1.85 -8.83
N GLY A 20 18.58 2.46 -7.75
CA GLY A 20 19.85 2.03 -7.15
C GLY A 20 20.12 2.67 -5.80
N LEU A 21 21.23 2.27 -5.20
CA LEU A 21 21.75 2.88 -3.97
C LEU A 21 22.90 3.83 -4.30
N LYS A 22 22.71 5.11 -3.97
CA LYS A 22 23.77 6.12 -4.00
C LYS A 22 24.39 6.22 -2.61
N LYS A 23 25.71 6.15 -2.55
CA LYS A 23 26.49 6.39 -1.34
C LYS A 23 27.01 7.84 -1.38
N THR A 24 26.70 8.63 -0.36
CA THR A 24 27.23 9.99 -0.18
C THR A 24 27.82 10.05 1.22
N GLY A 25 29.16 9.97 1.31
CA GLY A 25 29.85 9.80 2.59
C GLY A 25 29.41 8.49 3.27
N ASN A 26 28.97 8.58 4.53
CA ASN A 26 28.47 7.43 5.30
C ASN A 26 26.97 7.13 5.06
N ASN A 27 26.26 8.00 4.35
CA ASN A 27 24.84 7.80 4.10
C ASN A 27 24.61 7.05 2.79
N LYS A 28 23.68 6.07 2.86
CA LYS A 28 23.16 5.35 1.68
C LYS A 28 21.72 5.79 1.44
N SER A 29 21.43 6.34 0.26
CA SER A 29 20.07 6.68 -0.13
C SER A 29 19.68 5.93 -1.39
N ARG A 30 18.40 5.50 -1.42
CA ARG A 30 17.83 4.93 -2.63
C ARG A 30 17.47 6.05 -3.59
N ILE A 31 17.85 5.90 -4.86
CA ILE A 31 17.55 6.82 -5.94
C ILE A 31 16.72 6.13 -7.01
N ALA A 32 15.90 6.91 -7.70
CA ALA A 32 15.16 6.47 -8.87
C ALA A 32 15.38 7.45 -10.03
N LYS A 33 15.32 6.93 -11.24
CA LYS A 33 15.33 7.68 -12.48
C LYS A 33 14.25 7.15 -13.42
N ILE A 34 13.64 8.07 -14.15
CA ILE A 34 12.74 7.77 -15.27
C ILE A 34 13.29 8.54 -16.46
N ASP A 35 13.57 7.84 -17.55
CA ASP A 35 14.19 8.41 -18.76
C ASP A 35 15.41 9.28 -18.45
N SER A 36 16.31 8.74 -17.60
CA SER A 36 17.53 9.38 -17.11
C SER A 36 17.34 10.54 -16.12
N ASN A 37 16.13 11.01 -15.87
CA ASN A 37 15.84 12.09 -14.93
C ASN A 37 15.62 11.55 -13.51
N TYR A 38 16.23 12.20 -12.52
CA TYR A 38 16.00 11.87 -11.11
C TYR A 38 14.54 12.14 -10.72
N THR A 39 13.89 11.17 -10.13
CA THR A 39 12.52 11.27 -9.68
C THR A 39 12.35 10.74 -8.25
N PRO A 40 11.30 11.17 -7.52
CA PRO A 40 10.94 10.56 -6.26
C PRO A 40 10.64 9.06 -6.45
N LEU A 41 10.97 8.23 -5.44
CA LEU A 41 10.67 6.79 -5.50
C LEU A 41 9.17 6.50 -5.64
N SER A 42 8.31 7.38 -5.12
CA SER A 42 6.86 7.27 -5.25
C SER A 42 6.36 7.32 -6.69
N SER A 43 7.03 8.10 -7.56
CA SER A 43 6.65 8.23 -8.97
C SER A 43 6.86 6.94 -9.78
N LEU A 44 7.69 6.01 -9.30
CA LEU A 44 7.81 4.69 -9.93
C LEU A 44 6.49 3.91 -9.88
N GLY A 45 5.73 4.04 -8.80
CA GLY A 45 4.43 3.38 -8.64
C GLY A 45 3.33 3.92 -9.56
N GLU A 46 3.51 5.11 -10.13
CA GLU A 46 2.57 5.70 -11.11
C GLU A 46 2.76 5.09 -12.50
N ILE A 47 3.97 4.62 -12.81
CA ILE A 47 4.31 4.04 -14.11
C ILE A 47 4.24 2.51 -14.09
N LEU A 48 4.67 1.90 -12.99
CA LEU A 48 4.84 0.46 -12.90
C LEU A 48 4.34 -0.07 -11.57
N ASN A 49 3.27 -0.84 -11.61
CA ASN A 49 2.78 -1.62 -10.48
C ASN A 49 3.35 -3.04 -10.55
N ILE A 50 4.12 -3.40 -9.53
CA ILE A 50 4.72 -4.73 -9.40
C ILE A 50 4.05 -5.46 -8.25
N SER A 51 3.40 -6.58 -8.55
CA SER A 51 2.92 -7.54 -7.56
C SER A 51 3.72 -8.82 -7.64
N TRP A 52 4.00 -9.43 -6.51
CA TRP A 52 4.72 -10.70 -6.46
C TRP A 52 4.13 -11.60 -5.37
N ILE A 53 4.18 -12.89 -5.62
CA ILE A 53 3.82 -13.93 -4.66
C ILE A 53 5.09 -14.71 -4.32
N THR A 54 5.30 -14.93 -3.04
CA THR A 54 6.41 -15.74 -2.53
C THR A 54 5.86 -16.86 -1.65
N PRO A 55 6.58 -17.98 -1.46
CA PRO A 55 6.15 -19.03 -0.55
C PRO A 55 5.86 -18.52 0.88
N GLN A 56 6.56 -17.47 1.33
CA GLN A 56 6.32 -16.85 2.63
C GLN A 56 4.92 -16.20 2.74
N LEU A 57 4.30 -15.82 1.62
CA LEU A 57 2.92 -15.31 1.63
C LEU A 57 1.89 -16.39 1.99
N CYS A 58 2.21 -17.67 1.77
CA CYS A 58 1.34 -18.76 2.22
C CYS A 58 1.19 -18.79 3.75
N VAL A 59 2.19 -18.26 4.48
CA VAL A 59 2.17 -18.14 5.95
C VAL A 59 1.44 -16.86 6.41
N LEU A 60 1.01 -16.01 5.49
CA LEU A 60 0.36 -14.73 5.82
C LEU A 60 -0.91 -14.93 6.66
N ILE A 61 -1.66 -16.01 6.43
CA ILE A 61 -2.86 -16.35 7.21
C ILE A 61 -2.51 -16.52 8.69
N LEU A 62 -1.33 -17.07 9.00
CA LEU A 62 -0.84 -17.28 10.37
C LEU A 62 -0.10 -16.07 10.93
N SER A 63 0.17 -15.06 10.10
CA SER A 63 0.93 -13.88 10.51
C SER A 63 0.10 -12.93 11.38
N ASN A 64 0.78 -11.96 12.00
CA ASN A 64 0.12 -10.93 12.80
C ASN A 64 -0.68 -9.94 11.93
N MET A 65 -1.60 -9.20 12.57
CA MET A 65 -2.48 -8.24 11.89
C MET A 65 -1.73 -7.12 11.16
N SER A 66 -0.54 -6.78 11.59
CA SER A 66 0.27 -5.74 10.94
C SER A 66 0.80 -6.21 9.58
N GLU A 67 1.21 -7.47 9.47
CA GLU A 67 1.66 -8.05 8.21
C GLU A 67 0.52 -8.25 7.22
N LYS A 68 -0.64 -8.71 7.72
CA LYS A 68 -1.87 -8.82 6.92
C LYS A 68 -2.26 -7.46 6.33
N ARG A 69 -2.27 -6.40 7.16
CA ARG A 69 -2.55 -5.04 6.69
C ARG A 69 -1.54 -4.55 5.66
N ARG A 70 -0.23 -4.77 5.88
CA ARG A 70 0.80 -4.40 4.91
C ARG A 70 0.63 -5.12 3.56
N PHE A 71 0.18 -6.36 3.60
CA PHE A 71 -0.11 -7.11 2.38
C PHE A 71 -1.27 -6.48 1.59
N ILE A 72 -2.40 -6.21 2.26
CA ILE A 72 -3.54 -5.53 1.65
C ILE A 72 -3.13 -4.14 1.14
N ASP A 73 -2.40 -3.33 1.92
CA ASP A 73 -1.95 -2.01 1.49
C ASP A 73 -1.08 -2.07 0.24
N ARG A 74 -0.24 -3.10 0.09
CA ARG A 74 0.56 -3.30 -1.10
C ARG A 74 -0.29 -3.67 -2.32
N LEU A 75 -1.32 -4.48 -2.15
CA LEU A 75 -2.27 -4.78 -3.22
C LEU A 75 -3.09 -3.55 -3.58
N THR A 76 -3.57 -2.80 -2.59
CA THR A 76 -4.33 -1.56 -2.81
C THR A 76 -3.51 -0.53 -3.61
N MET A 77 -2.20 -0.48 -3.41
CA MET A 77 -1.31 0.39 -4.20
C MET A 77 -1.36 0.07 -5.70
N SER A 78 -1.67 -1.17 -6.10
CA SER A 78 -1.75 -1.52 -7.53
C SER A 78 -2.95 -0.89 -8.23
N ILE A 79 -4.01 -0.55 -7.50
CA ILE A 79 -5.19 0.15 -8.02
C ILE A 79 -5.19 1.66 -7.67
N ASP A 80 -4.41 2.06 -6.67
CA ASP A 80 -4.29 3.45 -6.22
C ASP A 80 -2.88 3.76 -5.74
N SER A 81 -2.07 4.35 -6.60
CA SER A 81 -0.68 4.71 -6.32
C SER A 81 -0.51 5.66 -5.13
N SER A 82 -1.56 6.45 -4.79
CA SER A 82 -1.54 7.39 -3.67
C SER A 82 -1.77 6.72 -2.30
N HIS A 83 -2.22 5.46 -2.28
CA HIS A 83 -2.58 4.75 -1.05
C HIS A 83 -1.46 4.69 -0.02
N LEU A 84 -0.23 4.34 -0.45
CA LEU A 84 0.93 4.27 0.47
C LEU A 84 1.26 5.62 1.09
N ASN A 85 1.06 6.71 0.36
CA ASN A 85 1.30 8.05 0.88
C ASN A 85 0.27 8.40 1.99
N ARG A 86 -1.00 8.00 1.81
CA ARG A 86 -2.02 8.11 2.86
C ARG A 86 -1.66 7.29 4.10
N VAL A 87 -1.27 6.03 3.92
CA VAL A 87 -0.83 5.16 5.02
C VAL A 87 0.40 5.73 5.74
N TYR A 88 1.36 6.29 5.00
CA TYR A 88 2.53 6.94 5.59
C TYR A 88 2.15 8.16 6.43
N LYS A 89 1.29 9.05 5.89
CA LYS A 89 0.78 10.24 6.61
C LYS A 89 0.03 9.83 7.87
N TYR A 90 -0.87 8.86 7.78
CA TYR A 90 -1.58 8.29 8.92
C TYR A 90 -0.62 7.83 10.02
N ASN A 91 0.35 7.00 9.68
CA ASN A 91 1.33 6.48 10.66
C ASN A 91 2.20 7.59 11.27
N LYS A 92 2.50 8.66 10.53
CA LYS A 92 3.23 9.83 11.03
C LYS A 92 2.40 10.59 12.06
N LEU A 93 1.14 10.91 11.73
CA LEU A 93 0.22 11.61 12.62
C LEU A 93 -0.08 10.79 13.88
N PHE A 94 -0.28 9.48 13.75
CA PHE A 94 -0.49 8.59 14.88
C PHE A 94 0.68 8.59 15.86
N ARG A 95 1.92 8.60 15.35
CA ARG A 95 3.12 8.74 16.19
C ARG A 95 3.21 10.12 16.86
N GLN A 96 2.81 11.19 16.15
CA GLN A 96 2.77 12.55 16.72
C GLN A 96 1.75 12.62 17.85
N ARG A 97 0.53 12.10 17.61
CA ARG A 97 -0.51 12.00 18.64
C ARG A 97 0.00 11.32 19.91
N ASN A 98 0.62 10.15 19.77
CA ASN A 98 1.14 9.42 20.91
C ASN A 98 2.22 10.22 21.68
N LYS A 99 3.07 10.98 20.99
CA LYS A 99 4.06 11.85 21.63
C LYS A 99 3.41 12.99 22.44
N ILE A 100 2.34 13.60 21.91
CA ILE A 100 1.62 14.68 22.58
C ILE A 100 0.96 14.14 23.85
N LEU A 101 0.29 12.99 23.76
CA LEU A 101 -0.36 12.36 24.91
C LEU A 101 0.60 11.96 26.05
N MET A 102 1.90 11.81 25.77
CA MET A 102 2.92 11.54 26.78
C MET A 102 3.41 12.82 27.49
N GLN A 103 3.00 14.01 27.05
CA GLN A 103 3.40 15.28 27.65
C GLN A 103 2.46 15.65 28.79
N PRO A 104 2.95 16.16 29.94
CA PRO A 104 2.11 16.52 31.10
C PRO A 104 1.06 17.60 30.80
N ASN A 105 1.37 18.51 29.86
CA ASN A 105 0.49 19.60 29.42
C ASN A 105 0.29 19.51 27.90
N SER A 106 -0.50 18.54 27.47
CA SER A 106 -0.82 18.40 26.05
C SER A 106 -1.71 19.54 25.56
N ASP A 107 -1.40 20.12 24.41
CA ASP A 107 -2.24 21.10 23.75
C ASP A 107 -3.46 20.38 23.12
N GLU A 108 -4.63 20.54 23.76
CA GLU A 108 -5.89 19.91 23.34
C GLU A 108 -6.28 20.31 21.91
N LYS A 109 -6.13 21.60 21.54
CA LYS A 109 -6.49 22.07 20.18
C LYS A 109 -5.61 21.42 19.11
N TRP A 110 -4.34 21.23 19.41
CA TRP A 110 -3.44 20.54 18.50
C TRP A 110 -3.77 19.05 18.42
N LEU A 111 -4.15 18.44 19.53
CA LEU A 111 -4.59 17.05 19.58
C LEU A 111 -5.85 16.84 18.73
N ASP A 112 -6.87 17.70 18.88
CA ASP A 112 -8.09 17.66 18.09
C ASP A 112 -7.81 17.77 16.58
N THR A 113 -6.91 18.67 16.20
CA THR A 113 -6.52 18.85 14.80
C THR A 113 -5.86 17.58 14.23
N ILE A 114 -4.96 16.96 14.97
CA ILE A 114 -4.30 15.72 14.56
C ILE A 114 -5.30 14.56 14.48
N GLU A 115 -6.20 14.46 15.45
CA GLU A 115 -7.21 13.39 15.50
C GLU A 115 -8.22 13.51 14.35
N SER A 116 -8.63 14.73 13.98
CA SER A 116 -9.44 14.96 12.80
C SER A 116 -8.75 14.47 11.51
N GLN A 117 -7.48 14.82 11.32
CA GLN A 117 -6.70 14.35 10.16
C GLN A 117 -6.50 12.84 10.16
N ILE A 118 -6.29 12.22 11.32
CA ILE A 118 -6.19 10.76 11.47
C ILE A 118 -7.52 10.11 11.05
N SER A 119 -8.65 10.67 11.48
CA SER A 119 -9.98 10.17 11.15
C SER A 119 -10.24 10.19 9.64
N GLU A 120 -10.00 11.32 8.98
CA GLU A 120 -10.16 11.47 7.53
C GLU A 120 -9.30 10.45 6.75
N LEU A 121 -8.02 10.33 7.13
CA LEU A 121 -7.11 9.37 6.50
C LEU A 121 -7.53 7.93 6.75
N SER A 122 -8.04 7.62 7.95
CA SER A 122 -8.53 6.28 8.29
C SER A 122 -9.68 5.86 7.39
N VAL A 123 -10.69 6.72 7.24
CA VAL A 123 -11.83 6.46 6.36
C VAL A 123 -11.38 6.25 4.93
N SER A 124 -10.52 7.14 4.41
CA SER A 124 -10.01 7.03 3.04
C SER A 124 -9.20 5.75 2.80
N ILE A 125 -8.37 5.33 3.77
CA ILE A 125 -7.57 4.10 3.68
C ILE A 125 -8.48 2.88 3.67
N ILE A 126 -9.50 2.85 4.54
CA ILE A 126 -10.40 1.70 4.67
C ILE A 126 -11.30 1.58 3.43
N ALA A 127 -11.86 2.68 2.95
CA ALA A 127 -12.67 2.69 1.74
C ALA A 127 -11.89 2.08 0.56
N ARG A 128 -10.64 2.49 0.33
CA ARG A 128 -9.82 1.92 -0.76
C ARG A 128 -9.45 0.45 -0.56
N ARG A 129 -9.33 -0.02 0.69
CA ARG A 129 -9.17 -1.46 0.97
C ARG A 129 -10.43 -2.26 0.65
N LEU A 130 -11.61 -1.71 0.96
CA LEU A 130 -12.89 -2.34 0.63
C LEU A 130 -13.10 -2.39 -0.89
N ASP A 131 -12.83 -1.30 -1.61
CA ASP A 131 -12.87 -1.28 -3.07
C ASP A 131 -11.99 -2.39 -3.68
N LEU A 132 -10.75 -2.54 -3.17
CA LEU A 132 -9.86 -3.62 -3.60
C LEU A 132 -10.49 -5.00 -3.40
N LEU A 133 -11.10 -5.24 -2.24
CA LEU A 133 -11.71 -6.54 -1.95
C LEU A 133 -12.88 -6.83 -2.88
N GLU A 134 -13.70 -5.83 -3.17
CA GLU A 134 -14.79 -5.95 -4.14
C GLU A 134 -14.26 -6.27 -5.54
N GLU A 135 -13.21 -5.56 -5.99
CA GLU A 135 -12.56 -5.85 -7.26
C GLU A 135 -11.99 -7.27 -7.32
N LEU A 136 -11.33 -7.74 -6.26
CA LEU A 136 -10.79 -9.10 -6.17
C LEU A 136 -11.91 -10.16 -6.18
N GLU A 137 -13.01 -9.93 -5.45
CA GLU A 137 -14.16 -10.84 -5.48
C GLU A 137 -14.79 -10.93 -6.87
N ASN A 138 -14.91 -9.81 -7.57
CA ASN A 138 -15.46 -9.76 -8.92
C ASN A 138 -14.55 -10.49 -9.91
N LEU A 139 -13.25 -10.25 -9.87
CA LEU A 139 -12.27 -10.97 -10.69
C LEU A 139 -12.31 -12.48 -10.41
N TYR A 140 -12.36 -12.86 -9.14
CA TYR A 140 -12.44 -14.26 -8.74
C TYR A 140 -13.71 -14.93 -9.30
N LYS A 141 -14.89 -14.28 -9.22
CA LYS A 141 -16.13 -14.80 -9.76
C LYS A 141 -16.06 -15.02 -11.27
N ILE A 142 -15.47 -14.07 -12.02
CA ILE A 142 -15.31 -14.15 -13.48
C ILE A 142 -14.37 -15.32 -13.83
N GLU A 143 -13.22 -15.40 -13.21
CA GLU A 143 -12.25 -16.47 -13.47
C GLU A 143 -12.79 -17.86 -13.09
N PHE A 144 -13.51 -17.93 -11.99
CA PHE A 144 -14.11 -19.16 -11.51
C PHE A 144 -15.18 -19.69 -12.47
N GLN A 145 -15.99 -18.80 -13.04
CA GLN A 145 -17.01 -19.17 -14.04
C GLN A 145 -16.42 -19.57 -15.38
N ASN A 146 -15.36 -18.87 -15.83
CA ASN A 146 -14.78 -19.07 -17.16
C ASN A 146 -13.90 -20.32 -17.25
N ASN A 147 -13.22 -20.70 -16.19
CA ASN A 147 -12.17 -21.72 -16.19
C ASN A 147 -12.58 -23.08 -15.59
N HIS A 148 -13.87 -23.28 -15.27
CA HIS A 148 -14.37 -24.53 -14.64
C HIS A 148 -13.55 -24.98 -13.41
N LEU A 149 -12.98 -24.02 -12.67
CA LEU A 149 -12.16 -24.30 -11.49
C LEU A 149 -12.95 -24.83 -10.28
N THR A 150 -14.28 -25.00 -10.45
CA THR A 150 -15.23 -25.39 -9.40
C THR A 150 -14.92 -26.73 -8.72
N GLU A 151 -14.27 -27.65 -9.44
CA GLU A 151 -13.99 -28.98 -8.89
C GLU A 151 -12.73 -29.06 -8.02
N HIS A 152 -11.79 -28.11 -8.18
CA HIS A 152 -10.48 -28.22 -7.56
C HIS A 152 -10.08 -27.02 -6.68
N PHE A 153 -10.79 -25.90 -6.76
CA PHE A 153 -10.48 -24.70 -5.96
C PHE A 153 -11.60 -24.38 -4.97
N PRO A 154 -11.31 -24.24 -3.67
CA PRO A 154 -12.29 -23.79 -2.70
C PRO A 154 -12.70 -22.35 -2.95
N SER A 155 -13.95 -22.02 -2.69
CA SER A 155 -14.38 -20.63 -2.69
C SER A 155 -13.70 -19.86 -1.56
N VAL A 156 -13.12 -18.71 -1.88
CA VAL A 156 -12.40 -17.88 -0.91
C VAL A 156 -13.10 -16.54 -0.78
N ARG A 157 -13.31 -16.11 0.45
CA ARG A 157 -13.81 -14.78 0.78
C ARG A 157 -12.82 -14.09 1.72
N ILE A 158 -12.44 -12.86 1.40
CA ILE A 158 -11.59 -12.02 2.25
C ILE A 158 -12.48 -11.01 2.95
N ILE A 159 -12.43 -10.97 4.27
CA ILE A 159 -13.23 -10.05 5.07
C ILE A 159 -12.28 -9.21 5.93
N ILE A 160 -12.46 -7.89 5.88
CA ILE A 160 -11.81 -6.96 6.81
C ILE A 160 -12.80 -6.70 7.94
N ASN A 161 -12.44 -7.09 9.16
CA ASN A 161 -13.26 -6.86 10.34
C ASN A 161 -12.67 -5.74 11.19
N GLY A 162 -13.43 -4.68 11.37
CA GLY A 162 -13.12 -3.56 12.26
C GLY A 162 -14.36 -2.75 12.59
N LYS A 163 -14.23 -1.76 13.48
CA LYS A 163 -15.36 -0.90 13.84
C LYS A 163 -15.75 0.05 12.72
N ILE A 164 -14.76 0.59 12.01
CA ILE A 164 -14.97 1.57 10.93
C ILE A 164 -15.47 0.86 9.67
N GLU A 165 -14.93 -0.31 9.37
CA GLU A 165 -15.36 -1.13 8.23
C GLU A 165 -16.84 -1.46 8.30
N LYS A 166 -17.36 -1.80 9.50
CA LYS A 166 -18.78 -2.08 9.72
C LYS A 166 -19.71 -0.88 9.56
N LEU A 167 -19.19 0.33 9.53
CA LEU A 167 -19.97 1.56 9.28
C LEU A 167 -20.02 1.91 7.80
N LEU A 168 -19.17 1.30 6.97
CA LEU A 168 -19.07 1.56 5.53
C LEU A 168 -19.71 0.45 4.68
N GLU A 169 -20.05 -0.70 5.29
CA GLU A 169 -20.86 -1.77 4.68
C GLU A 169 -22.36 -1.40 4.70
#